data_9f709bd29bfe42cb55b3b4bf98588e62
#
_entry.id   9f709bd29bfe42cb55b3b4bf98588e62
#
_cell.length_a   1.000
_cell.length_b   1.000
_cell.length_c   1.000
_cell.angle_alpha   90.00
_cell.angle_beta   90.00
_cell.angle_gamma   90.00
#
_symmetry.space_group_name_H-M   'P 1'
#
loop_
_entity.id
_entity.type
_entity.pdbx_description
1 polymer ?
#
loop_
_entity_poly.entity_id
_entity_poly.type
_entity_poly.pdbx_seq_one_letter_code
_entity_poly.pdbx_strand_id
1 'polypeptide(L)'
;MSININSEVALTYLIAKKKQTLVASLGVTFGISMYIFMNSLISGTNEYFEKMTLSATPHIRLYRDHQISNSDRLNHFLGKASTNLISNPKMVNSDERIDDPYTLLQALKTNPASLAVSPQITATIICSNGSLQENGNVSGVNILEQDKMFDITSTMIAGTVKDLSTDPNGIIIGSGMAENLSLKTGDNITLTTSKGSTKVLHVSGIFRTTIKNVDQTKCYANLSVVQQLLKKDRSYITDIYVNLKDYTKANRIGKQFELVTGYRVETWQSANEQSIAARMIRDMIANSVVITILIVAGFGIYNILNMMIYEKIKEIAILKATGFAGRHVVAIFIFQALFIGLLGSFTGILLGWLLSKTGSMIYIGKGNLEYLPVSFYAKHYIQGALFGIITSFFAGYVPALRASHVDPVEIIRG
;
A
#
# COMPACT_ATOMS: atom_id res chain seq x y z
N MET A 1 -32.18 -26.25 26.32
CA MET A 1 -31.91 -26.00 24.89
C MET A 1 -31.94 -27.36 24.22
N SER A 2 -33.03 -27.72 23.51
CA SER A 2 -33.16 -29.04 22.86
C SER A 2 -32.16 -29.06 21.68
N ILE A 3 -31.08 -29.80 21.84
CA ILE A 3 -30.12 -30.06 20.78
C ILE A 3 -30.91 -30.85 19.71
N ASN A 4 -30.89 -30.35 18.49
CA ASN A 4 -31.61 -30.95 17.38
C ASN A 4 -30.98 -32.34 17.14
N ILE A 5 -31.77 -33.42 17.07
CA ILE A 5 -31.30 -34.81 16.90
C ILE A 5 -30.22 -34.93 15.82
N ASN A 6 -30.34 -34.14 14.75
CA ASN A 6 -29.38 -34.12 13.66
C ASN A 6 -27.97 -33.65 14.09
N SER A 7 -27.88 -32.71 15.02
CA SER A 7 -26.58 -32.20 15.51
C SER A 7 -25.93 -33.20 16.50
N GLU A 8 -26.72 -33.94 17.24
CA GLU A 8 -26.23 -34.95 18.17
C GLU A 8 -25.65 -36.15 17.42
N VAL A 9 -26.36 -36.64 16.40
CA VAL A 9 -25.87 -37.69 15.50
C VAL A 9 -24.60 -37.22 14.77
N ALA A 10 -24.56 -35.98 14.27
CA ALA A 10 -23.37 -35.41 13.60
C ALA A 10 -22.16 -35.40 14.54
N LEU A 11 -22.31 -34.96 15.77
CA LEU A 11 -21.23 -34.90 16.77
C LEU A 11 -20.73 -36.30 17.15
N THR A 12 -21.65 -37.27 17.32
CA THR A 12 -21.32 -38.68 17.62
C THR A 12 -20.45 -39.28 16.49
N TYR A 13 -20.78 -39.02 15.25
CA TYR A 13 -19.99 -39.51 14.10
C TYR A 13 -18.59 -38.88 14.07
N LEU A 14 -18.46 -37.59 14.35
CA LEU A 14 -17.15 -36.90 14.40
C LEU A 14 -16.27 -37.47 15.51
N ILE A 15 -16.85 -37.73 16.70
CA ILE A 15 -16.12 -38.27 17.85
C ILE A 15 -15.72 -39.74 17.59
N ALA A 16 -16.59 -40.54 16.94
CA ALA A 16 -16.28 -41.93 16.58
C ALA A 16 -15.09 -42.01 15.59
N LYS A 17 -14.91 -41.01 14.72
CA LYS A 17 -13.87 -40.99 13.68
C LYS A 17 -12.84 -39.85 13.89
N LYS A 18 -12.31 -39.74 15.12
CA LYS A 18 -11.39 -38.64 15.55
C LYS A 18 -10.23 -38.39 14.59
N LYS A 19 -9.59 -39.45 14.07
CA LYS A 19 -8.45 -39.30 13.15
C LYS A 19 -8.84 -38.66 11.83
N GLN A 20 -9.96 -39.05 11.23
CA GLN A 20 -10.46 -38.50 9.97
C GLN A 20 -10.91 -37.05 10.15
N THR A 21 -11.63 -36.76 11.23
CA THR A 21 -12.04 -35.41 11.63
C THR A 21 -10.82 -34.48 11.81
N LEU A 22 -9.77 -34.96 12.48
CA LEU A 22 -8.55 -34.20 12.69
C LEU A 22 -7.83 -33.90 11.36
N VAL A 23 -7.71 -34.89 10.47
CA VAL A 23 -7.06 -34.68 9.16
C VAL A 23 -7.87 -33.68 8.32
N ALA A 24 -9.22 -33.75 8.33
CA ALA A 24 -10.07 -32.77 7.65
C ALA A 24 -9.89 -31.37 8.22
N SER A 25 -9.88 -31.24 9.55
CA SER A 25 -9.71 -29.94 10.21
C SER A 25 -8.32 -29.34 9.99
N LEU A 26 -7.25 -30.17 9.90
CA LEU A 26 -5.90 -29.71 9.61
C LEU A 26 -5.79 -29.04 8.22
N GLY A 27 -6.50 -29.56 7.22
CA GLY A 27 -6.56 -28.94 5.88
C GLY A 27 -7.13 -27.52 5.95
N VAL A 28 -8.23 -27.34 6.69
CA VAL A 28 -8.85 -26.02 6.92
C VAL A 28 -7.94 -25.12 7.77
N THR A 29 -7.37 -25.68 8.83
CA THR A 29 -6.41 -24.98 9.71
C THR A 29 -5.27 -24.38 8.92
N PHE A 30 -4.63 -25.21 8.07
CA PHE A 30 -3.52 -24.76 7.23
C PHE A 30 -3.95 -23.69 6.23
N GLY A 31 -5.12 -23.88 5.58
CA GLY A 31 -5.66 -22.91 4.64
C GLY A 31 -5.90 -21.53 5.26
N ILE A 32 -6.55 -21.51 6.42
CA ILE A 32 -6.87 -20.26 7.15
C ILE A 32 -5.60 -19.63 7.73
N SER A 33 -4.71 -20.42 8.30
CA SER A 33 -3.46 -19.90 8.87
C SER A 33 -2.60 -19.23 7.81
N MET A 34 -2.49 -19.85 6.63
CA MET A 34 -1.74 -19.28 5.50
C MET A 34 -2.43 -18.04 4.93
N TYR A 35 -3.77 -18.04 4.86
CA TYR A 35 -4.55 -16.85 4.50
C TYR A 35 -4.23 -15.67 5.41
N ILE A 36 -4.31 -15.87 6.74
CA ILE A 36 -4.07 -14.82 7.73
C ILE A 36 -2.63 -14.32 7.62
N PHE A 37 -1.66 -15.23 7.58
CA PHE A 37 -0.23 -14.88 7.50
C PHE A 37 0.09 -14.07 6.23
N MET A 38 -0.35 -14.54 5.06
CA MET A 38 -0.11 -13.86 3.78
C MET A 38 -0.74 -12.46 3.75
N ASN A 39 -2.01 -12.33 4.17
CA ASN A 39 -2.67 -11.02 4.19
C ASN A 39 -2.06 -10.07 5.22
N SER A 40 -1.63 -10.58 6.38
CA SER A 40 -0.94 -9.79 7.40
C SER A 40 0.41 -9.28 6.88
N LEU A 41 1.18 -10.11 6.18
CA LEU A 41 2.45 -9.75 5.59
C LEU A 41 2.30 -8.74 4.45
N ILE A 42 1.35 -8.97 3.55
CA ILE A 42 1.11 -8.07 2.41
C ILE A 42 0.60 -6.72 2.89
N SER A 43 -0.35 -6.69 3.83
CA SER A 43 -0.86 -5.45 4.40
C SER A 43 0.22 -4.67 5.12
N GLY A 44 1.08 -5.34 5.91
CA GLY A 44 2.21 -4.71 6.58
C GLY A 44 3.23 -4.14 5.59
N THR A 45 3.56 -4.90 4.56
CA THR A 45 4.44 -4.46 3.48
C THR A 45 3.87 -3.26 2.73
N ASN A 46 2.58 -3.30 2.38
CA ASN A 46 1.91 -2.20 1.69
C ASN A 46 1.87 -0.93 2.56
N GLU A 47 1.58 -1.06 3.85
CA GLU A 47 1.59 0.07 4.80
C GLU A 47 2.99 0.68 4.96
N TYR A 48 4.02 -0.16 5.03
CA TYR A 48 5.40 0.30 5.06
C TYR A 48 5.77 1.11 3.81
N PHE A 49 5.47 0.59 2.62
CA PHE A 49 5.75 1.30 1.36
C PHE A 49 4.93 2.58 1.23
N GLU A 50 3.69 2.59 1.69
CA GLU A 50 2.83 3.77 1.68
C GLU A 50 3.40 4.87 2.60
N LYS A 51 3.79 4.53 3.82
CA LYS A 51 4.46 5.47 4.74
C LYS A 51 5.76 6.01 4.15
N MET A 52 6.58 5.14 3.57
CA MET A 52 7.83 5.52 2.90
C MET A 52 7.57 6.48 1.72
N THR A 53 6.54 6.24 0.94
CA THR A 53 6.16 7.11 -0.19
C THR A 53 5.70 8.47 0.31
N LEU A 54 4.82 8.52 1.32
CA LEU A 54 4.28 9.76 1.87
C LEU A 54 5.33 10.59 2.63
N SER A 55 6.40 9.98 3.13
CA SER A 55 7.52 10.72 3.73
C SER A 55 8.42 11.42 2.70
N ALA A 56 8.34 11.05 1.42
CA ALA A 56 9.16 11.60 0.36
C ALA A 56 8.40 12.45 -0.68
N THR A 57 7.07 12.26 -0.76
CA THR A 57 6.20 12.87 -1.78
C THR A 57 5.07 13.63 -1.12
N PRO A 58 4.78 14.89 -1.52
CA PRO A 58 3.64 15.64 -1.00
C PRO A 58 2.34 14.97 -1.41
N HIS A 59 1.26 15.17 -0.63
CA HIS A 59 -0.05 14.62 -0.98
C HIS A 59 -0.56 15.17 -2.30
N ILE A 60 -0.30 16.47 -2.56
CA ILE A 60 -0.63 17.17 -3.80
C ILE A 60 0.53 18.13 -4.11
N ARG A 61 0.94 18.14 -5.39
CA ARG A 61 1.87 19.09 -5.99
C ARG A 61 1.13 19.85 -7.07
N LEU A 62 1.12 21.18 -6.97
CA LEU A 62 0.65 22.07 -8.02
C LEU A 62 1.87 22.62 -8.76
N TYR A 63 1.84 22.61 -10.06
CA TYR A 63 2.91 23.14 -10.91
C TYR A 63 2.37 23.59 -12.27
N ARG A 64 3.16 24.36 -12.99
CA ARG A 64 2.84 24.76 -14.35
C ARG A 64 3.36 23.70 -15.31
N ASP A 65 2.45 23.04 -16.04
CA ASP A 65 2.83 22.04 -17.04
C ASP A 65 3.49 22.70 -18.26
N HIS A 66 4.48 22.04 -18.84
CA HIS A 66 5.03 22.43 -20.12
C HIS A 66 3.95 22.33 -21.19
N GLN A 67 3.57 23.45 -21.75
CA GLN A 67 2.57 23.47 -22.81
C GLN A 67 3.20 22.99 -24.11
N ILE A 68 2.92 21.76 -24.47
CA ILE A 68 3.16 21.25 -25.82
C ILE A 68 2.08 21.88 -26.70
N SER A 69 2.46 22.39 -27.88
CA SER A 69 1.48 22.83 -28.89
C SER A 69 0.60 21.64 -29.28
N ASN A 70 -0.63 21.61 -28.77
CA ASN A 70 -1.58 20.53 -29.01
C ASN A 70 -2.65 20.98 -30.02
N SER A 71 -3.05 20.07 -30.93
CA SER A 71 -4.13 20.28 -31.88
C SER A 71 -5.46 20.70 -31.21
N ASP A 72 -5.70 20.23 -29.99
CA ASP A 72 -6.94 20.56 -29.24
C ASP A 72 -7.05 22.04 -28.89
N ARG A 73 -5.93 22.73 -28.62
CA ARG A 73 -5.92 24.20 -28.41
C ARG A 73 -6.22 24.97 -29.68
N LEU A 74 -5.65 24.53 -30.80
CA LEU A 74 -5.96 25.10 -32.12
C LEU A 74 -7.44 24.87 -32.48
N ASN A 75 -7.97 23.69 -32.19
CA ASN A 75 -9.39 23.36 -32.43
C ASN A 75 -10.33 24.21 -31.55
N HIS A 76 -9.90 24.57 -30.33
CA HIS A 76 -10.66 25.45 -29.46
C HIS A 76 -10.68 26.90 -29.97
N PHE A 77 -9.61 27.36 -30.62
CA PHE A 77 -9.49 28.70 -31.20
C PHE A 77 -10.15 28.82 -32.59
N LEU A 78 -10.01 27.78 -33.43
CA LEU A 78 -10.45 27.80 -34.83
C LEU A 78 -11.82 27.16 -35.08
N GLY A 79 -12.48 26.66 -34.02
CA GLY A 79 -13.78 25.97 -34.09
C GLY A 79 -13.67 24.52 -34.54
N LYS A 80 -14.70 23.71 -34.22
CA LYS A 80 -14.76 22.26 -34.47
C LYS A 80 -14.81 21.84 -35.95
N ALA A 81 -14.82 22.77 -36.86
CA ALA A 81 -14.93 22.50 -38.31
C ALA A 81 -13.58 22.26 -39.05
N SER A 82 -12.46 22.41 -38.38
CA SER A 82 -11.13 22.20 -38.96
C SER A 82 -10.36 21.10 -38.24
N THR A 83 -9.87 20.10 -39.00
CA THR A 83 -8.93 19.10 -38.47
C THR A 83 -7.52 19.67 -38.57
N ASN A 84 -6.96 20.11 -37.46
CA ASN A 84 -5.62 20.65 -37.38
C ASN A 84 -4.61 19.54 -37.05
N LEU A 85 -3.72 19.24 -37.97
CA LEU A 85 -2.59 18.31 -37.79
C LEU A 85 -1.33 19.12 -37.48
N ILE A 86 -0.76 18.97 -36.29
CA ILE A 86 0.54 19.52 -35.94
C ILE A 86 1.58 18.45 -36.22
N SER A 87 2.35 18.62 -37.30
CA SER A 87 3.37 17.64 -37.74
C SER A 87 4.66 17.65 -36.90
N ASN A 88 4.87 18.66 -36.06
CA ASN A 88 6.06 18.76 -35.19
C ASN A 88 5.74 19.59 -33.94
N PRO A 89 5.14 18.97 -32.89
CA PRO A 89 4.79 19.69 -31.66
C PRO A 89 6.08 20.18 -30.99
N LYS A 90 6.31 21.48 -31.00
CA LYS A 90 7.42 22.10 -30.27
C LYS A 90 6.97 22.37 -28.84
N MET A 91 7.82 22.09 -27.87
CA MET A 91 7.67 22.63 -26.54
C MET A 91 7.70 24.15 -26.63
N VAL A 92 6.63 24.81 -26.24
CA VAL A 92 6.64 26.24 -26.01
C VAL A 92 7.49 26.42 -24.74
N ASN A 93 8.57 27.24 -24.86
CA ASN A 93 9.44 27.53 -23.72
C ASN A 93 8.65 28.39 -22.72
N SER A 94 7.76 27.75 -21.97
CA SER A 94 6.96 28.40 -20.94
C SER A 94 7.80 28.54 -19.68
N ASP A 95 7.80 29.72 -19.10
CA ASP A 95 8.36 29.92 -17.76
C ASP A 95 7.60 29.00 -16.78
N GLU A 96 8.30 28.15 -16.04
CA GLU A 96 7.71 27.21 -15.06
C GLU A 96 7.10 27.93 -13.84
N ARG A 97 7.11 29.23 -13.86
CA ARG A 97 6.65 30.09 -12.78
C ARG A 97 5.15 29.97 -12.55
N ILE A 98 4.75 29.86 -11.31
CA ILE A 98 3.37 30.06 -10.87
C ILE A 98 3.12 31.58 -10.79
N ASP A 99 2.08 32.06 -11.47
CA ASP A 99 1.67 33.45 -11.44
C ASP A 99 0.96 33.73 -10.10
N ASP A 100 1.25 34.89 -9.49
CA ASP A 100 0.73 35.32 -8.19
C ASP A 100 0.72 34.21 -7.11
N PRO A 101 1.89 33.62 -6.81
CA PRO A 101 1.99 32.46 -5.94
C PRO A 101 1.52 32.76 -4.50
N TYR A 102 1.61 33.99 -4.03
CA TYR A 102 1.27 34.34 -2.64
C TYR A 102 -0.23 34.30 -2.41
N THR A 103 -1.04 34.84 -3.33
CA THR A 103 -2.50 34.75 -3.28
C THR A 103 -2.97 33.29 -3.34
N LEU A 104 -2.34 32.49 -4.22
CA LEU A 104 -2.64 31.07 -4.33
C LEU A 104 -2.26 30.30 -3.06
N LEU A 105 -1.09 30.56 -2.48
CA LEU A 105 -0.65 29.97 -1.21
C LEU A 105 -1.63 30.28 -0.08
N GLN A 106 -2.12 31.52 0.00
CA GLN A 106 -3.08 31.92 1.02
C GLN A 106 -4.41 31.20 0.83
N ALA A 107 -4.93 31.13 -0.40
CA ALA A 107 -6.15 30.41 -0.72
C ALA A 107 -6.06 28.91 -0.38
N LEU A 108 -4.92 28.28 -0.67
CA LEU A 108 -4.68 26.86 -0.34
C LEU A 108 -4.51 26.64 1.17
N LYS A 109 -3.88 27.58 1.90
CA LYS A 109 -3.74 27.51 3.37
C LYS A 109 -5.08 27.65 4.10
N THR A 110 -6.00 28.45 3.57
CA THR A 110 -7.35 28.63 4.17
C THR A 110 -8.30 27.50 3.85
N ASN A 111 -7.95 26.60 2.93
CA ASN A 111 -8.79 25.45 2.61
C ASN A 111 -8.88 24.48 3.81
N PRO A 112 -10.08 24.10 4.29
CA PRO A 112 -10.24 23.26 5.47
C PRO A 112 -9.65 21.84 5.34
N ALA A 113 -9.44 21.37 4.11
CA ALA A 113 -8.84 20.07 3.83
C ALA A 113 -7.29 20.10 3.93
N SER A 114 -6.67 21.27 3.80
CA SER A 114 -5.22 21.43 3.88
C SER A 114 -4.72 21.32 5.32
N LEU A 115 -3.62 20.60 5.50
CA LEU A 115 -2.89 20.50 6.76
C LEU A 115 -1.68 21.45 6.75
N ALA A 116 -0.89 21.39 5.67
CA ALA A 116 0.29 22.24 5.46
C ALA A 116 0.42 22.58 3.98
N VAL A 117 0.93 23.79 3.69
CA VAL A 117 1.15 24.27 2.31
C VAL A 117 2.51 24.96 2.28
N SER A 118 3.40 24.53 1.37
CA SER A 118 4.75 25.07 1.24
C SER A 118 5.06 25.41 -0.22
N PRO A 119 5.58 26.64 -0.48
CA PRO A 119 6.12 26.97 -1.78
C PRO A 119 7.46 26.27 -1.97
N GLN A 120 7.78 25.90 -3.20
CA GLN A 120 9.03 25.23 -3.53
C GLN A 120 9.58 25.68 -4.87
N ILE A 121 10.91 25.66 -4.96
CA ILE A 121 11.65 25.73 -6.21
C ILE A 121 12.59 24.54 -6.23
N THR A 122 12.51 23.71 -7.27
CA THR A 122 13.47 22.62 -7.46
C THR A 122 14.40 22.96 -8.61
N ALA A 123 15.71 22.83 -8.38
CA ALA A 123 16.70 23.03 -9.41
C ALA A 123 17.73 21.90 -9.40
N THR A 124 18.04 21.40 -10.60
CA THR A 124 19.16 20.48 -10.78
C THR A 124 20.47 21.25 -10.72
N ILE A 125 21.39 20.76 -9.91
CA ILE A 125 22.67 21.38 -9.62
C ILE A 125 23.80 20.36 -9.66
N ILE A 126 25.02 20.86 -9.82
CA ILE A 126 26.24 20.12 -9.53
C ILE A 126 26.77 20.64 -8.19
N CYS A 127 26.91 19.73 -7.23
CA CYS A 127 27.52 20.00 -5.93
C CYS A 127 29.01 19.67 -6.02
N SER A 128 29.87 20.56 -5.58
CA SER A 128 31.31 20.33 -5.62
C SER A 128 32.02 20.73 -4.31
N ASN A 129 33.02 19.93 -3.96
CA ASN A 129 33.97 20.18 -2.88
C ASN A 129 35.37 19.87 -3.38
N GLY A 130 36.15 20.93 -3.72
CA GLY A 130 37.43 20.75 -4.39
C GLY A 130 37.29 20.05 -5.75
N SER A 131 37.94 18.92 -5.90
CA SER A 131 37.89 18.08 -7.12
C SER A 131 36.70 17.12 -7.17
N LEU A 132 36.00 16.91 -6.05
CA LEU A 132 34.86 16.01 -5.99
C LEU A 132 33.61 16.72 -6.50
N GLN A 133 32.83 16.02 -7.30
CA GLN A 133 31.58 16.54 -7.87
C GLN A 133 30.49 15.48 -7.84
N GLU A 134 29.28 15.90 -7.50
CA GLU A 134 28.07 15.07 -7.48
C GLU A 134 26.89 15.83 -8.08
N ASN A 135 26.06 15.12 -8.83
CA ASN A 135 24.80 15.67 -9.33
C ASN A 135 23.76 15.65 -8.21
N GLY A 136 23.02 16.74 -8.07
CA GLY A 136 21.99 16.86 -7.05
C GLY A 136 20.82 17.71 -7.49
N ASN A 137 19.80 17.69 -6.66
CA ASN A 137 18.61 18.52 -6.77
C ASN A 137 18.47 19.37 -5.50
N VAL A 138 18.59 20.67 -5.64
CA VAL A 138 18.33 21.59 -4.52
C VAL A 138 16.87 21.98 -4.50
N SER A 139 16.26 21.80 -3.34
CA SER A 139 14.91 22.29 -3.04
C SER A 139 15.03 23.58 -2.25
N GLY A 140 14.66 24.69 -2.88
CA GLY A 140 14.50 25.99 -2.22
C GLY A 140 13.14 26.03 -1.53
N VAL A 141 13.14 26.06 -0.20
CA VAL A 141 11.94 25.89 0.62
C VAL A 141 11.90 26.83 1.82
N ASN A 142 10.74 26.97 2.43
CA ASN A 142 10.66 27.35 3.83
C ASN A 142 10.82 26.05 4.65
N ILE A 143 11.98 25.87 5.26
CA ILE A 143 12.33 24.60 5.90
C ILE A 143 11.41 24.23 7.07
N LEU A 144 10.89 25.22 7.82
CA LEU A 144 9.96 24.94 8.91
C LEU A 144 8.59 24.45 8.43
N GLU A 145 8.11 24.98 7.30
CA GLU A 145 6.88 24.47 6.66
C GLU A 145 7.11 23.08 6.06
N GLN A 146 8.29 22.88 5.48
CA GLN A 146 8.69 21.60 4.89
C GLN A 146 8.85 20.51 5.95
N ASP A 147 9.38 20.86 7.12
CA ASP A 147 9.50 19.95 8.27
C ASP A 147 8.15 19.48 8.77
N LYS A 148 7.15 20.36 8.83
CA LYS A 148 5.75 19.98 9.15
C LYS A 148 5.14 18.99 8.15
N MET A 149 5.62 19.02 6.90
CA MET A 149 5.09 18.14 5.84
C MET A 149 5.76 16.77 5.82
N PHE A 150 7.06 16.69 6.06
CA PHE A 150 7.89 15.52 5.83
C PHE A 150 8.67 15.04 7.06
N ASP A 151 8.51 15.70 8.21
CA ASP A 151 9.22 15.36 9.45
C ASP A 151 10.74 15.23 9.23
N ILE A 152 11.33 16.27 8.60
CA ILE A 152 12.76 16.30 8.27
C ILE A 152 13.58 16.21 9.56
N THR A 153 13.10 16.80 10.66
CA THR A 153 13.73 16.76 11.97
C THR A 153 14.04 15.35 12.42
N SER A 154 13.15 14.39 12.19
CA SER A 154 13.38 12.98 12.57
C SER A 154 14.45 12.29 11.72
N THR A 155 14.78 12.82 10.55
CA THR A 155 15.78 12.26 9.63
C THR A 155 17.18 12.88 9.81
N MET A 156 17.31 13.94 10.61
CA MET A 156 18.59 14.60 10.81
C MET A 156 19.57 13.71 11.58
N ILE A 157 20.79 13.59 11.06
CA ILE A 157 21.89 12.86 11.72
C ILE A 157 22.97 13.83 12.25
N ALA A 158 23.03 15.06 11.72
CA ALA A 158 23.91 16.11 12.19
C ALA A 158 23.32 17.49 11.90
N GLY A 159 23.49 18.46 12.78
CA GLY A 159 22.83 19.77 12.69
C GLY A 159 21.34 19.71 13.00
N THR A 160 20.64 20.82 12.82
CA THR A 160 19.18 20.92 13.05
C THR A 160 18.49 21.66 11.92
N VAL A 161 17.19 21.40 11.76
CA VAL A 161 16.32 22.14 10.81
C VAL A 161 16.30 23.65 11.13
N LYS A 162 16.44 24.02 12.44
CA LYS A 162 16.48 25.40 12.88
C LYS A 162 17.74 26.13 12.40
N ASP A 163 18.87 25.43 12.31
CA ASP A 163 20.13 26.04 11.85
C ASP A 163 19.97 26.55 10.41
N LEU A 164 19.32 25.81 9.52
CA LEU A 164 19.00 26.29 8.18
C LEU A 164 18.02 27.47 8.19
N SER A 165 17.07 27.51 9.11
CA SER A 165 16.10 28.61 9.17
C SER A 165 16.72 29.95 9.61
N THR A 166 17.78 29.88 10.40
CA THR A 166 18.50 31.09 10.92
C THR A 166 19.66 31.50 10.04
N ASP A 167 20.18 30.58 9.25
CA ASP A 167 21.32 30.84 8.37
C ASP A 167 20.90 31.11 6.92
N PRO A 168 21.10 32.36 6.44
CA PRO A 168 20.73 32.70 5.07
C PRO A 168 21.49 31.94 3.97
N ASN A 169 22.72 31.46 4.25
CA ASN A 169 23.57 30.77 3.30
C ASN A 169 23.79 29.29 3.66
N GLY A 170 22.95 28.72 4.53
CA GLY A 170 22.98 27.33 4.91
C GLY A 170 22.40 26.41 3.87
N ILE A 171 22.81 25.13 3.93
CA ILE A 171 22.26 24.04 3.17
C ILE A 171 22.20 22.78 4.04
N ILE A 172 21.13 22.01 3.94
CA ILE A 172 21.04 20.67 4.49
C ILE A 172 21.20 19.68 3.33
N ILE A 173 22.14 18.75 3.45
CA ILE A 173 22.47 17.75 2.42
C ILE A 173 22.16 16.34 2.89
N GLY A 174 21.88 15.43 1.95
CA GLY A 174 21.70 14.02 2.28
C GLY A 174 23.02 13.33 2.66
N SER A 175 22.93 12.31 3.51
CA SER A 175 24.12 11.60 4.03
C SER A 175 24.96 10.96 2.92
N GLY A 176 24.35 10.43 1.86
CA GLY A 176 25.07 9.85 0.73
C GLY A 176 25.85 10.90 -0.06
N MET A 177 25.30 12.12 -0.22
CA MET A 177 26.00 13.25 -0.83
C MET A 177 27.16 13.71 0.07
N ALA A 178 26.93 13.79 1.39
CA ALA A 178 27.97 14.15 2.35
C ALA A 178 29.14 13.18 2.34
N GLU A 179 28.87 11.88 2.29
CA GLU A 179 29.88 10.81 2.19
C GLU A 179 30.68 10.91 0.88
N ASN A 180 30.01 11.05 -0.28
CA ASN A 180 30.66 11.13 -1.59
C ASN A 180 31.52 12.38 -1.76
N LEU A 181 31.08 13.53 -1.21
CA LEU A 181 31.83 14.78 -1.26
C LEU A 181 32.77 14.99 -0.05
N SER A 182 32.81 14.02 0.88
CA SER A 182 33.61 14.10 2.13
C SER A 182 33.33 15.37 2.94
N LEU A 183 32.04 15.74 3.08
CA LEU A 183 31.58 16.95 3.76
C LEU A 183 31.05 16.62 5.17
N LYS A 184 31.28 17.57 6.07
CA LYS A 184 30.71 17.59 7.43
C LYS A 184 29.91 18.85 7.65
N THR A 185 29.16 18.91 8.74
CA THR A 185 28.51 20.17 9.18
C THR A 185 29.52 21.24 9.44
N GLY A 186 29.28 22.46 8.89
CA GLY A 186 30.19 23.60 8.93
C GLY A 186 31.11 23.73 7.71
N ASP A 187 31.25 22.72 6.88
CA ASP A 187 32.05 22.78 5.65
C ASP A 187 31.35 23.57 4.56
N ASN A 188 32.14 24.07 3.61
CA ASN A 188 31.62 24.79 2.44
C ASN A 188 31.38 23.83 1.26
N ILE A 189 30.26 24.05 0.59
CA ILE A 189 29.88 23.37 -0.63
C ILE A 189 29.57 24.36 -1.74
N THR A 190 30.05 24.10 -2.93
CA THR A 190 29.77 24.96 -4.09
C THR A 190 28.65 24.32 -4.93
N LEU A 191 27.59 25.09 -5.14
CA LEU A 191 26.47 24.70 -6.01
C LEU A 191 26.63 25.38 -7.36
N THR A 192 26.52 24.61 -8.45
CA THR A 192 26.57 25.13 -9.82
C THR A 192 25.32 24.68 -10.57
N THR A 193 24.61 25.64 -11.16
CA THR A 193 23.45 25.33 -12.00
C THR A 193 23.89 24.96 -13.42
N SER A 194 23.00 24.34 -14.21
CA SER A 194 23.20 24.06 -15.63
C SER A 194 23.50 25.31 -16.49
N LYS A 195 23.10 26.51 -16.01
CA LYS A 195 23.40 27.79 -16.63
C LYS A 195 24.73 28.42 -16.19
N GLY A 196 25.57 27.70 -15.45
CA GLY A 196 26.86 28.15 -14.97
C GLY A 196 26.82 29.14 -13.81
N SER A 197 25.66 29.38 -13.20
CA SER A 197 25.58 30.21 -11.98
C SER A 197 26.09 29.43 -10.80
N THR A 198 27.00 30.00 -10.01
CA THR A 198 27.61 29.35 -8.85
C THR A 198 27.30 30.09 -7.56
N LYS A 199 27.18 29.34 -6.47
CA LYS A 199 27.04 29.90 -5.13
C LYS A 199 27.70 28.97 -4.11
N VAL A 200 28.47 29.55 -3.20
CA VAL A 200 29.05 28.80 -2.07
C VAL A 200 28.08 28.91 -0.91
N LEU A 201 27.75 27.77 -0.34
CA LEU A 201 26.90 27.61 0.85
C LEU A 201 27.68 26.81 1.89
N HIS A 202 27.25 26.85 3.15
CA HIS A 202 27.85 26.02 4.16
C HIS A 202 26.85 24.97 4.68
N VAL A 203 27.33 23.79 4.98
CA VAL A 203 26.54 22.66 5.40
C VAL A 203 26.03 22.87 6.82
N SER A 204 24.77 23.32 6.98
CA SER A 204 24.10 23.50 8.28
C SER A 204 23.62 22.21 8.90
N GLY A 205 23.46 21.15 8.09
CA GLY A 205 23.02 19.86 8.60
C GLY A 205 23.08 18.74 7.56
N ILE A 206 23.01 17.52 8.05
CA ILE A 206 23.01 16.30 7.23
C ILE A 206 21.80 15.47 7.64
N PHE A 207 21.01 15.03 6.66
CA PHE A 207 19.88 14.13 6.89
C PHE A 207 20.12 12.75 6.26
N ARG A 208 19.44 11.74 6.80
CA ARG A 208 19.42 10.39 6.27
C ARG A 208 17.99 9.85 6.22
N THR A 209 17.56 9.44 5.03
CA THR A 209 16.26 8.82 4.82
C THR A 209 16.41 7.30 4.62
N THR A 210 15.30 6.60 4.39
CA THR A 210 15.30 5.20 3.97
C THR A 210 15.66 5.00 2.50
N ILE A 211 15.68 6.07 1.71
CA ILE A 211 15.81 6.03 0.25
C ILE A 211 17.19 6.50 -0.15
N LYS A 212 18.08 5.56 -0.43
CA LYS A 212 19.48 5.85 -0.80
C LYS A 212 19.61 6.92 -1.90
N ASN A 213 18.76 6.87 -2.92
CA ASN A 213 18.80 7.85 -4.01
C ASN A 213 18.48 9.28 -3.52
N VAL A 214 17.55 9.43 -2.58
CA VAL A 214 17.23 10.72 -1.96
C VAL A 214 18.43 11.24 -1.18
N ASP A 215 19.07 10.38 -0.40
CA ASP A 215 20.25 10.72 0.41
C ASP A 215 21.47 11.11 -0.44
N GLN A 216 21.55 10.63 -1.67
CA GLN A 216 22.65 10.94 -2.59
C GLN A 216 22.40 12.19 -3.43
N THR A 217 21.14 12.56 -3.68
CA THR A 217 20.84 13.60 -4.67
C THR A 217 20.12 14.81 -4.11
N LYS A 218 19.42 14.71 -2.99
CA LYS A 218 18.56 15.78 -2.47
C LYS A 218 19.27 16.66 -1.47
N CYS A 219 19.07 17.98 -1.63
CA CYS A 219 19.46 18.98 -0.64
C CYS A 219 18.37 20.04 -0.47
N TYR A 220 18.37 20.66 0.71
CA TYR A 220 17.44 21.73 1.07
C TYR A 220 18.20 23.01 1.35
N ALA A 221 17.75 24.10 0.73
CA ALA A 221 18.25 25.44 0.98
C ALA A 221 17.08 26.41 1.17
N ASN A 222 17.36 27.58 1.70
CA ASN A 222 16.34 28.62 1.80
C ASN A 222 15.83 29.02 0.40
N LEU A 223 14.54 29.32 0.29
CA LEU A 223 13.88 29.69 -0.95
C LEU A 223 14.62 30.85 -1.66
N SER A 224 15.00 31.89 -0.90
CA SER A 224 15.74 33.04 -1.41
C SER A 224 17.11 32.70 -1.99
N VAL A 225 17.78 31.70 -1.44
CA VAL A 225 19.09 31.22 -1.94
C VAL A 225 18.97 30.63 -3.32
N VAL A 226 17.96 29.78 -3.51
CA VAL A 226 17.73 29.11 -4.81
C VAL A 226 17.22 30.09 -5.85
N GLN A 227 16.39 31.10 -5.45
CA GLN A 227 15.98 32.19 -6.33
C GLN A 227 17.21 33.00 -6.82
N GLN A 228 18.13 33.33 -5.94
CA GLN A 228 19.39 34.03 -6.29
C GLN A 228 20.28 33.16 -7.19
N LEU A 229 20.42 31.86 -6.87
CA LEU A 229 21.22 30.92 -7.65
C LEU A 229 20.68 30.78 -9.08
N LEU A 230 19.37 30.81 -9.26
CA LEU A 230 18.71 30.79 -10.56
C LEU A 230 18.62 32.15 -11.25
N LYS A 231 19.08 33.26 -10.58
CA LYS A 231 18.95 34.64 -11.02
C LYS A 231 17.50 35.05 -11.31
N LYS A 232 16.60 34.61 -10.43
CA LYS A 232 15.16 34.90 -10.49
C LYS A 232 14.73 35.85 -9.37
N ASP A 233 13.58 36.48 -9.54
CA ASP A 233 12.99 37.39 -8.55
C ASP A 233 12.47 36.63 -7.30
N ARG A 234 12.12 37.37 -6.24
CA ARG A 234 11.62 36.81 -4.97
C ARG A 234 10.23 36.17 -5.08
N SER A 235 9.48 36.42 -6.14
CA SER A 235 8.16 35.84 -6.38
C SER A 235 8.22 34.60 -7.26
N TYR A 236 9.41 34.21 -7.71
CA TYR A 236 9.60 33.01 -8.54
C TYR A 236 9.43 31.77 -7.69
N ILE A 237 8.37 31.00 -7.98
CA ILE A 237 8.02 29.71 -7.38
C ILE A 237 7.58 28.79 -8.51
N THR A 238 8.08 27.56 -8.54
CA THR A 238 7.75 26.57 -9.57
C THR A 238 6.70 25.58 -9.10
N ASP A 239 6.66 25.29 -7.80
CA ASP A 239 5.81 24.25 -7.24
C ASP A 239 5.16 24.75 -5.94
N ILE A 240 3.94 24.31 -5.68
CA ILE A 240 3.29 24.43 -4.38
C ILE A 240 2.93 23.04 -3.89
N TYR A 241 3.47 22.68 -2.74
CA TYR A 241 3.19 21.41 -2.09
C TYR A 241 2.06 21.58 -1.07
N VAL A 242 1.13 20.66 -1.07
CA VAL A 242 0.00 20.65 -0.14
C VAL A 242 -0.09 19.27 0.50
N ASN A 243 0.01 19.22 1.82
CA ASN A 243 -0.38 18.04 2.58
C ASN A 243 -1.81 18.20 3.09
N LEU A 244 -2.61 17.16 2.94
CA LEU A 244 -4.00 17.11 3.35
C LEU A 244 -4.12 16.44 4.72
N LYS A 245 -5.18 16.76 5.46
CA LYS A 245 -5.54 16.06 6.70
C LYS A 245 -5.85 14.58 6.43
N ASP A 246 -6.39 14.29 5.26
CA ASP A 246 -6.72 12.94 4.78
C ASP A 246 -6.10 12.73 3.39
N TYR A 247 -4.94 12.10 3.33
CA TYR A 247 -4.20 11.85 2.09
C TYR A 247 -4.93 10.92 1.12
N THR A 248 -5.88 10.11 1.60
CA THR A 248 -6.65 9.20 0.74
C THR A 248 -7.55 9.97 -0.23
N LYS A 249 -7.93 11.20 0.11
CA LYS A 249 -8.76 12.10 -0.70
C LYS A 249 -7.97 12.94 -1.72
N ALA A 250 -6.65 12.73 -1.82
CA ALA A 250 -5.78 13.56 -2.67
C ALA A 250 -6.25 13.63 -4.14
N ASN A 251 -6.67 12.52 -4.73
CA ASN A 251 -7.18 12.51 -6.11
C ASN A 251 -8.44 13.36 -6.30
N ARG A 252 -9.36 13.33 -5.34
CA ARG A 252 -10.61 14.11 -5.42
C ARG A 252 -10.35 15.60 -5.21
N ILE A 253 -9.57 15.93 -4.19
CA ILE A 253 -9.24 17.32 -3.85
C ILE A 253 -8.30 17.90 -4.89
N GLY A 254 -7.36 17.12 -5.41
CA GLY A 254 -6.46 17.52 -6.49
C GLY A 254 -7.19 17.95 -7.74
N LYS A 255 -8.19 17.19 -8.19
CA LYS A 255 -9.05 17.59 -9.31
C LYS A 255 -9.80 18.91 -9.06
N GLN A 256 -10.25 19.14 -7.82
CA GLN A 256 -10.89 20.42 -7.46
C GLN A 256 -9.89 21.57 -7.53
N PHE A 257 -8.65 21.38 -7.03
CA PHE A 257 -7.60 22.38 -7.13
C PHE A 257 -7.23 22.68 -8.58
N GLU A 258 -7.09 21.65 -9.43
CA GLU A 258 -6.80 21.81 -10.86
C GLU A 258 -7.86 22.66 -11.57
N LEU A 259 -9.14 22.40 -11.30
CA LEU A 259 -10.27 23.14 -11.88
C LEU A 259 -10.31 24.61 -11.43
N VAL A 260 -10.03 24.86 -10.15
CA VAL A 260 -10.11 26.23 -9.56
C VAL A 260 -8.89 27.05 -9.91
N THR A 261 -7.71 26.44 -9.91
CA THR A 261 -6.43 27.16 -10.07
C THR A 261 -5.95 27.21 -11.52
N GLY A 262 -6.40 26.29 -12.37
CA GLY A 262 -5.92 26.14 -13.75
C GLY A 262 -4.48 25.61 -13.86
N TYR A 263 -3.83 25.28 -12.74
CA TYR A 263 -2.52 24.64 -12.70
C TYR A 263 -2.64 23.13 -12.77
N ARG A 264 -1.61 22.47 -13.28
CA ARG A 264 -1.52 21.02 -13.26
C ARG A 264 -1.37 20.52 -11.82
N VAL A 265 -2.08 19.47 -11.51
CA VAL A 265 -2.04 18.84 -10.19
C VAL A 265 -1.54 17.41 -10.30
N GLU A 266 -0.47 17.12 -9.59
CA GLU A 266 0.06 15.79 -9.41
C GLU A 266 -0.23 15.34 -7.98
N THR A 267 -0.91 14.21 -7.83
CA THR A 267 -1.19 13.62 -6.52
C THR A 267 -0.11 12.59 -6.17
N TRP A 268 0.05 12.27 -4.89
CA TRP A 268 1.01 11.26 -4.47
C TRP A 268 0.77 9.91 -5.16
N GLN A 269 -0.50 9.60 -5.50
CA GLN A 269 -0.85 8.41 -6.24
C GLN A 269 -0.32 8.46 -7.70
N SER A 270 -0.51 9.58 -8.39
CA SER A 270 -0.03 9.73 -9.77
C SER A 270 1.49 9.79 -9.85
N ALA A 271 2.12 10.46 -8.88
CA ALA A 271 3.58 10.52 -8.79
C ALA A 271 4.23 9.13 -8.53
N ASN A 272 3.48 8.19 -7.95
CA ASN A 272 3.97 6.86 -7.58
C ASN A 272 3.17 5.73 -8.26
N GLU A 273 2.68 5.96 -9.47
CA GLU A 273 1.83 5.01 -10.21
C GLU A 273 2.45 3.60 -10.33
N GLN A 274 3.75 3.51 -10.57
CA GLN A 274 4.47 2.23 -10.65
C GLN A 274 4.42 1.46 -9.33
N SER A 275 4.58 2.14 -8.20
CA SER A 275 4.52 1.51 -6.86
C SER A 275 3.11 1.02 -6.55
N ILE A 276 2.09 1.79 -6.95
CA ILE A 276 0.68 1.43 -6.80
C ILE A 276 0.33 0.24 -7.69
N ALA A 277 0.77 0.23 -8.95
CA ALA A 277 0.61 -0.90 -9.85
C ALA A 277 1.27 -2.17 -9.31
N ALA A 278 2.49 -2.07 -8.79
CA ALA A 278 3.18 -3.18 -8.15
C ALA A 278 2.43 -3.70 -6.90
N ARG A 279 1.79 -2.81 -6.12
CA ARG A 279 0.90 -3.20 -5.02
C ARG A 279 -0.29 -4.00 -5.52
N MET A 280 -0.99 -3.52 -6.56
CA MET A 280 -2.13 -4.23 -7.15
C MET A 280 -1.75 -5.64 -7.63
N ILE A 281 -0.59 -5.77 -8.28
CA ILE A 281 -0.10 -7.09 -8.74
C ILE A 281 0.16 -8.01 -7.55
N ARG A 282 0.80 -7.53 -6.49
CA ARG A 282 1.02 -8.33 -5.27
C ARG A 282 -0.29 -8.80 -4.64
N ASP A 283 -1.28 -7.90 -4.53
CA ASP A 283 -2.59 -8.22 -3.98
C ASP A 283 -3.33 -9.26 -4.85
N MET A 284 -3.23 -9.17 -6.19
CA MET A 284 -3.79 -10.16 -7.11
C MET A 284 -3.13 -11.53 -6.96
N ILE A 285 -1.80 -11.59 -6.90
CA ILE A 285 -1.05 -12.84 -6.70
C ILE A 285 -1.46 -13.48 -5.36
N ALA A 286 -1.49 -12.69 -4.29
CA ALA A 286 -1.89 -13.17 -2.97
C ALA A 286 -3.30 -13.74 -2.95
N ASN A 287 -4.26 -13.03 -3.53
CA ASN A 287 -5.64 -13.50 -3.62
C ASN A 287 -5.75 -14.80 -4.44
N SER A 288 -4.98 -14.93 -5.53
CA SER A 288 -4.96 -16.15 -6.35
C SER A 288 -4.42 -17.34 -5.56
N VAL A 289 -3.33 -17.16 -4.81
CA VAL A 289 -2.76 -18.19 -3.94
C VAL A 289 -3.77 -18.61 -2.87
N VAL A 290 -4.41 -17.64 -2.23
CA VAL A 290 -5.42 -17.88 -1.19
C VAL A 290 -6.60 -18.69 -1.75
N ILE A 291 -7.14 -18.31 -2.89
CA ILE A 291 -8.24 -19.03 -3.55
C ILE A 291 -7.81 -20.48 -3.83
N THR A 292 -6.61 -20.69 -4.35
CA THR A 292 -6.08 -22.02 -4.62
C THR A 292 -5.99 -22.87 -3.36
N ILE A 293 -5.48 -22.31 -2.26
CA ILE A 293 -5.37 -23.01 -0.97
C ILE A 293 -6.76 -23.39 -0.43
N LEU A 294 -7.74 -22.47 -0.54
CA LEU A 294 -9.12 -22.74 -0.10
C LEU A 294 -9.79 -23.85 -0.93
N ILE A 295 -9.54 -23.90 -2.23
CA ILE A 295 -10.03 -24.98 -3.10
C ILE A 295 -9.41 -26.31 -2.64
N VAL A 296 -8.10 -26.36 -2.42
CA VAL A 296 -7.41 -27.60 -1.95
C VAL A 296 -7.95 -28.05 -0.59
N ALA A 297 -8.15 -27.11 0.34
CA ALA A 297 -8.76 -27.39 1.65
C ALA A 297 -10.18 -27.95 1.50
N GLY A 298 -10.98 -27.36 0.59
CA GLY A 298 -12.32 -27.85 0.25
C GLY A 298 -12.34 -29.27 -0.29
N PHE A 299 -11.41 -29.60 -1.19
CA PHE A 299 -11.25 -30.98 -1.68
C PHE A 299 -10.87 -31.96 -0.56
N GLY A 300 -10.05 -31.53 0.39
CA GLY A 300 -9.72 -32.32 1.58
C GLY A 300 -10.95 -32.69 2.40
N ILE A 301 -11.81 -31.70 2.70
CA ILE A 301 -13.08 -31.91 3.41
C ILE A 301 -14.01 -32.84 2.59
N TYR A 302 -14.17 -32.55 1.30
CA TYR A 302 -15.02 -33.35 0.40
C TYR A 302 -14.61 -34.82 0.42
N ASN A 303 -13.33 -35.13 0.24
CA ASN A 303 -12.85 -36.52 0.20
C ASN A 303 -13.08 -37.25 1.52
N ILE A 304 -12.82 -36.57 2.66
CA ILE A 304 -13.02 -37.18 3.97
C ILE A 304 -14.50 -37.40 4.27
N LEU A 305 -15.37 -36.46 3.98
CA LEU A 305 -16.82 -36.63 4.15
C LEU A 305 -17.37 -37.71 3.23
N ASN A 306 -16.90 -37.77 2.00
CA ASN A 306 -17.29 -38.82 1.07
C ASN A 306 -16.90 -40.23 1.58
N MET A 307 -15.67 -40.36 2.08
CA MET A 307 -15.21 -41.62 2.73
C MET A 307 -16.06 -41.97 3.94
N MET A 308 -16.36 -41.00 4.82
CA MET A 308 -17.22 -41.23 6.00
C MET A 308 -18.64 -41.69 5.60
N ILE A 309 -19.20 -41.15 4.52
CA ILE A 309 -20.50 -41.54 3.98
C ILE A 309 -20.46 -43.00 3.53
N TYR A 310 -19.45 -43.41 2.75
CA TYR A 310 -19.32 -44.80 2.30
C TYR A 310 -19.20 -45.78 3.47
N GLU A 311 -18.42 -45.44 4.49
CA GLU A 311 -18.27 -46.27 5.69
C GLU A 311 -19.59 -46.41 6.48
N LYS A 312 -20.44 -45.35 6.44
CA LYS A 312 -21.69 -45.27 7.19
C LYS A 312 -22.96 -45.55 6.36
N ILE A 313 -22.78 -46.01 5.13
CA ILE A 313 -23.90 -46.16 4.17
C ILE A 313 -25.02 -47.08 4.67
N LYS A 314 -24.68 -48.17 5.38
CA LYS A 314 -25.65 -49.08 6.01
C LYS A 314 -26.43 -48.42 7.14
N GLU A 315 -25.75 -47.61 7.99
CA GLU A 315 -26.40 -46.86 9.06
C GLU A 315 -27.35 -45.80 8.50
N ILE A 316 -26.94 -45.12 7.41
CA ILE A 316 -27.77 -44.12 6.70
C ILE A 316 -29.03 -44.81 6.12
N ALA A 317 -28.88 -46.01 5.51
CA ALA A 317 -29.99 -46.77 5.00
C ALA A 317 -30.99 -47.17 6.10
N ILE A 318 -30.52 -47.62 7.28
CA ILE A 318 -31.35 -47.93 8.44
C ILE A 318 -32.09 -46.67 8.94
N LEU A 319 -31.40 -45.52 9.07
CA LEU A 319 -32.04 -44.26 9.46
C LEU A 319 -33.15 -43.85 8.50
N LYS A 320 -32.95 -44.02 7.19
CA LYS A 320 -33.99 -43.75 6.18
C LYS A 320 -35.16 -44.74 6.26
N ALA A 321 -34.87 -46.02 6.50
CA ALA A 321 -35.89 -47.04 6.68
C ALA A 321 -36.77 -46.81 7.94
N THR A 322 -36.21 -46.19 8.99
CA THR A 322 -36.95 -45.79 10.21
C THR A 322 -37.69 -44.45 10.09
N GLY A 323 -37.71 -43.83 8.88
CA GLY A 323 -38.52 -42.63 8.59
C GLY A 323 -37.76 -41.30 8.53
N PHE A 324 -36.44 -41.32 8.59
CA PHE A 324 -35.64 -40.08 8.36
C PHE A 324 -35.74 -39.65 6.90
N ALA A 325 -36.21 -38.41 6.65
CA ALA A 325 -36.23 -37.84 5.33
C ALA A 325 -34.81 -37.52 4.84
N GLY A 326 -34.58 -37.57 3.52
CA GLY A 326 -33.27 -37.25 2.93
C GLY A 326 -32.71 -35.88 3.39
N ARG A 327 -33.57 -34.86 3.63
CA ARG A 327 -33.19 -33.57 4.18
C ARG A 327 -32.52 -33.63 5.56
N HIS A 328 -32.89 -34.59 6.39
CA HIS A 328 -32.27 -34.79 7.71
C HIS A 328 -30.86 -35.38 7.55
N VAL A 329 -30.67 -36.31 6.58
CA VAL A 329 -29.36 -36.85 6.25
C VAL A 329 -28.43 -35.72 5.74
N VAL A 330 -28.94 -34.88 4.82
CA VAL A 330 -28.18 -33.68 4.35
C VAL A 330 -27.77 -32.80 5.52
N ALA A 331 -28.71 -32.52 6.44
CA ALA A 331 -28.42 -31.67 7.60
C ALA A 331 -27.33 -32.26 8.48
N ILE A 332 -27.34 -33.58 8.73
CA ILE A 332 -26.30 -34.24 9.55
C ILE A 332 -24.91 -34.03 8.97
N PHE A 333 -24.72 -34.26 7.66
CA PHE A 333 -23.41 -34.08 7.01
C PHE A 333 -22.98 -32.63 6.85
N ILE A 334 -23.94 -31.71 6.64
CA ILE A 334 -23.64 -30.27 6.66
C ILE A 334 -23.20 -29.83 8.05
N PHE A 335 -23.85 -30.31 9.12
CA PHE A 335 -23.40 -30.01 10.50
C PHE A 335 -22.00 -30.56 10.76
N GLN A 336 -21.65 -31.73 10.25
CA GLN A 336 -20.29 -32.28 10.35
C GLN A 336 -19.28 -31.39 9.62
N ALA A 337 -19.57 -30.98 8.37
CA ALA A 337 -18.71 -30.09 7.59
C ALA A 337 -18.49 -28.74 8.30
N LEU A 338 -19.57 -28.14 8.80
CA LEU A 338 -19.50 -26.87 9.54
C LEU A 338 -18.70 -27.01 10.84
N PHE A 339 -18.85 -28.11 11.57
CA PHE A 339 -18.09 -28.38 12.78
C PHE A 339 -16.58 -28.53 12.48
N ILE A 340 -16.23 -29.26 11.43
CA ILE A 340 -14.85 -29.36 10.93
C ILE A 340 -14.32 -27.95 10.53
N GLY A 341 -15.15 -27.17 9.83
CA GLY A 341 -14.83 -25.79 9.47
C GLY A 341 -14.61 -24.87 10.66
N LEU A 342 -15.45 -24.95 11.67
CA LEU A 342 -15.32 -24.18 12.91
C LEU A 342 -14.06 -24.55 13.70
N LEU A 343 -13.80 -25.84 13.88
CA LEU A 343 -12.59 -26.33 14.54
C LEU A 343 -11.34 -25.88 13.76
N GLY A 344 -11.33 -26.08 12.43
CA GLY A 344 -10.25 -25.67 11.56
C GLY A 344 -10.07 -24.16 11.55
N SER A 345 -11.15 -23.37 11.62
CA SER A 345 -11.09 -21.91 11.68
C SER A 345 -10.48 -21.44 12.99
N PHE A 346 -10.91 -22.01 14.10
CA PHE A 346 -10.38 -21.63 15.42
C PHE A 346 -8.88 -21.93 15.53
N THR A 347 -8.48 -23.16 15.20
CA THR A 347 -7.07 -23.57 15.21
C THR A 347 -6.25 -22.83 14.15
N GLY A 348 -6.84 -22.55 12.97
CA GLY A 348 -6.24 -21.78 11.90
C GLY A 348 -5.98 -20.31 12.26
N ILE A 349 -6.89 -19.68 12.99
CA ILE A 349 -6.71 -18.33 13.53
C ILE A 349 -5.53 -18.31 14.52
N LEU A 350 -5.47 -19.27 15.43
CA LEU A 350 -4.40 -19.35 16.41
C LEU A 350 -3.04 -19.56 15.73
N LEU A 351 -2.97 -20.51 14.80
CA LEU A 351 -1.74 -20.80 14.05
C LEU A 351 -1.34 -19.63 13.14
N GLY A 352 -2.29 -18.99 12.46
CA GLY A 352 -2.06 -17.83 11.62
C GLY A 352 -1.55 -16.62 12.42
N TRP A 353 -2.11 -16.39 13.61
CA TRP A 353 -1.59 -15.39 14.52
C TRP A 353 -0.16 -15.71 14.97
N LEU A 354 0.11 -16.96 15.34
CA LEU A 354 1.44 -17.40 15.76
C LEU A 354 2.47 -17.21 14.62
N LEU A 355 2.14 -17.62 13.40
CA LEU A 355 3.00 -17.42 12.21
C LEU A 355 3.24 -15.94 11.93
N SER A 356 2.22 -15.10 12.03
CA SER A 356 2.33 -13.66 11.86
C SER A 356 3.22 -13.03 12.94
N LYS A 357 3.07 -13.49 14.18
CA LYS A 357 3.87 -13.02 15.31
C LYS A 357 5.34 -13.42 15.20
N THR A 358 5.62 -14.68 14.86
CA THR A 358 7.01 -15.13 14.61
C THR A 358 7.60 -14.45 13.39
N GLY A 359 6.83 -14.26 12.32
CA GLY A 359 7.23 -13.49 11.14
C GLY A 359 7.64 -12.05 11.50
N SER A 360 6.86 -11.36 12.33
CA SER A 360 7.16 -9.98 12.74
C SER A 360 8.44 -9.84 13.61
N MET A 361 9.02 -10.94 14.07
CA MET A 361 10.27 -10.95 14.83
C MET A 361 11.51 -11.22 13.95
N ILE A 362 11.32 -11.50 12.66
CA ILE A 362 12.43 -11.74 11.74
C ILE A 362 13.15 -10.43 11.48
N TYR A 363 14.41 -10.37 11.88
CA TYR A 363 15.29 -9.22 11.68
C TYR A 363 15.83 -9.21 10.25
N ILE A 364 15.57 -8.12 9.52
CA ILE A 364 16.03 -7.92 8.14
C ILE A 364 17.31 -7.08 8.09
N GLY A 365 17.42 -6.07 8.96
CA GLY A 365 18.61 -5.24 9.14
C GLY A 365 19.05 -4.45 7.90
N LYS A 366 18.13 -4.06 7.03
CA LYS A 366 18.42 -3.27 5.83
C LYS A 366 17.70 -1.90 5.89
N GLY A 367 18.47 -0.84 5.93
CA GLY A 367 17.96 0.53 6.02
C GLY A 367 17.15 0.73 7.30
N ASN A 368 15.98 1.37 7.18
CA ASN A 368 15.05 1.54 8.31
C ASN A 368 14.07 0.35 8.47
N LEU A 369 14.27 -0.72 7.71
CA LEU A 369 13.51 -1.96 7.84
C LEU A 369 14.26 -2.89 8.78
N GLU A 370 14.04 -2.73 10.09
CA GLU A 370 14.69 -3.60 11.08
C GLU A 370 14.04 -4.99 11.11
N TYR A 371 12.70 -5.03 11.07
CA TYR A 371 11.90 -6.26 11.15
C TYR A 371 10.95 -6.38 9.96
N LEU A 372 10.53 -7.62 9.69
CA LEU A 372 9.56 -7.90 8.64
C LEU A 372 8.23 -7.18 8.95
N PRO A 373 7.72 -6.33 8.04
CA PRO A 373 6.50 -5.57 8.29
C PRO A 373 5.27 -6.46 8.20
N VAL A 374 4.67 -6.75 9.34
CA VAL A 374 3.45 -7.56 9.47
C VAL A 374 2.39 -6.76 10.19
N SER A 375 1.21 -6.61 9.60
CA SER A 375 0.07 -5.89 10.19
C SER A 375 -0.96 -6.86 10.75
N PHE A 376 -1.44 -6.59 11.99
CA PHE A 376 -2.40 -7.43 12.72
C PHE A 376 -3.80 -6.81 12.65
N TYR A 377 -4.44 -6.81 11.46
CA TYR A 377 -5.80 -6.29 11.32
C TYR A 377 -6.84 -7.37 11.65
N ALA A 378 -7.79 -7.05 12.53
CA ALA A 378 -8.91 -7.93 12.89
C ALA A 378 -9.69 -8.42 11.66
N LYS A 379 -9.73 -7.61 10.61
CA LYS A 379 -10.36 -7.94 9.33
C LYS A 379 -9.85 -9.27 8.74
N HIS A 380 -8.55 -9.54 8.78
CA HIS A 380 -7.96 -10.75 8.22
C HIS A 380 -8.41 -12.01 8.96
N TYR A 381 -8.53 -11.93 10.27
CA TYR A 381 -8.99 -13.03 11.12
C TYR A 381 -10.47 -13.35 10.88
N ILE A 382 -11.31 -12.30 10.82
CA ILE A 382 -12.75 -12.44 10.57
C ILE A 382 -12.98 -13.01 9.16
N GLN A 383 -12.30 -12.48 8.15
CA GLN A 383 -12.41 -12.96 6.77
C GLN A 383 -11.90 -14.40 6.64
N GLY A 384 -10.78 -14.76 7.28
CA GLY A 384 -10.26 -16.12 7.30
C GLY A 384 -11.25 -17.12 7.89
N ALA A 385 -11.87 -16.79 9.03
CA ALA A 385 -12.91 -17.61 9.65
C ALA A 385 -14.13 -17.78 8.72
N LEU A 386 -14.59 -16.68 8.13
CA LEU A 386 -15.73 -16.70 7.21
C LEU A 386 -15.46 -17.57 5.99
N PHE A 387 -14.29 -17.44 5.37
CA PHE A 387 -13.88 -18.26 4.24
C PHE A 387 -13.78 -19.74 4.60
N GLY A 388 -13.25 -20.09 5.78
CA GLY A 388 -13.18 -21.46 6.25
C GLY A 388 -14.57 -22.08 6.42
N ILE A 389 -15.51 -21.34 6.99
CA ILE A 389 -16.89 -21.80 7.17
C ILE A 389 -17.60 -21.98 5.82
N ILE A 390 -17.47 -20.99 4.93
CA ILE A 390 -18.07 -21.04 3.59
C ILE A 390 -17.51 -22.22 2.78
N THR A 391 -16.19 -22.38 2.76
CA THR A 391 -15.53 -23.48 2.04
C THR A 391 -15.98 -24.83 2.59
N SER A 392 -16.08 -24.98 3.92
CA SER A 392 -16.53 -26.21 4.56
C SER A 392 -18.00 -26.52 4.23
N PHE A 393 -18.86 -25.52 4.20
CA PHE A 393 -20.25 -25.67 3.80
C PHE A 393 -20.36 -26.23 2.38
N PHE A 394 -19.70 -25.60 1.40
CA PHE A 394 -19.77 -26.04 0.01
C PHE A 394 -19.11 -27.41 -0.21
N ALA A 395 -17.98 -27.67 0.45
CA ALA A 395 -17.29 -28.94 0.37
C ALA A 395 -18.12 -30.11 0.95
N GLY A 396 -18.90 -29.82 1.99
CA GLY A 396 -19.79 -30.81 2.61
C GLY A 396 -21.12 -31.01 1.89
N TYR A 397 -21.58 -30.01 1.13
CA TYR A 397 -22.90 -30.06 0.51
C TYR A 397 -23.06 -31.16 -0.55
N VAL A 398 -22.07 -31.32 -1.44
CA VAL A 398 -22.12 -32.33 -2.52
C VAL A 398 -22.14 -33.77 -1.98
N PRO A 399 -21.25 -34.17 -1.05
CA PRO A 399 -21.32 -35.48 -0.42
C PRO A 399 -22.65 -35.72 0.32
N ALA A 400 -23.14 -34.69 1.04
CA ALA A 400 -24.39 -34.76 1.80
C ALA A 400 -25.59 -35.02 0.87
N LEU A 401 -25.66 -34.39 -0.29
CA LEU A 401 -26.68 -34.65 -1.28
C LEU A 401 -26.61 -36.10 -1.77
N ARG A 402 -25.43 -36.62 -2.07
CA ARG A 402 -25.26 -38.03 -2.49
C ARG A 402 -25.78 -39.01 -1.41
N ALA A 403 -25.43 -38.75 -0.15
CA ALA A 403 -25.90 -39.54 0.99
C ALA A 403 -27.44 -39.53 1.11
N SER A 404 -28.08 -38.41 0.77
CA SER A 404 -29.55 -38.30 0.84
C SER A 404 -30.30 -39.16 -0.19
N HIS A 405 -29.66 -39.46 -1.32
CA HIS A 405 -30.27 -40.27 -2.41
C HIS A 405 -30.03 -41.78 -2.30
N VAL A 406 -29.36 -42.24 -1.25
CA VAL A 406 -29.16 -43.68 -1.00
C VAL A 406 -30.51 -44.40 -0.84
N ASP A 407 -30.70 -45.47 -1.60
CA ASP A 407 -31.89 -46.31 -1.48
C ASP A 407 -31.71 -47.33 -0.32
N PRO A 408 -32.58 -47.28 0.72
CA PRO A 408 -32.49 -48.21 1.85
C PRO A 408 -32.66 -49.67 1.44
N VAL A 409 -33.52 -49.94 0.44
CA VAL A 409 -33.83 -51.30 0.03
C VAL A 409 -32.64 -51.96 -0.65
N GLU A 410 -31.98 -51.23 -1.55
CA GLU A 410 -30.80 -51.70 -2.27
C GLU A 410 -29.62 -52.00 -1.34
N ILE A 411 -29.38 -51.13 -0.36
CA ILE A 411 -28.23 -51.27 0.58
C ILE A 411 -28.45 -52.33 1.65
N ILE A 412 -29.69 -52.54 2.11
CA ILE A 412 -30.00 -53.58 3.13
C ILE A 412 -30.09 -54.96 2.51
N ARG A 413 -30.52 -55.05 1.26
CA ARG A 413 -30.68 -56.31 0.54
C ARG A 413 -29.35 -56.90 0.02
N GLY A 414 -28.28 -56.06 -0.08
CA GLY A 414 -26.90 -56.44 -0.49
C GLY A 414 -26.79 -56.57 -1.96
#